data_2219d5d446c721c78c5e21596f745925
#
_entry.id   2219d5d446c721c78c5e21596f745925
#
_cell.length_a   1.000
_cell.length_b   1.000
_cell.length_c   1.000
_cell.angle_alpha   90.00
_cell.angle_beta   90.00
_cell.angle_gamma   90.00
#
_symmetry.space_group_name_H-M   'P 1'
#
loop_
_entity.id
_entity.type
_entity.pdbx_description
1 polymer ?
#
loop_
_entity_poly.entity_id
_entity_poly.type
_entity_poly.pdbx_seq_one_letter_code
_entity_poly.pdbx_strand_id
1 'polypeptide(L)'
;MNNQLARYQPDLILVEVEPEEQGNLDSLYTQYATGKLQLTDLPYGRAERYQFGFALAKKLGHKRILGADYYESVSNRMLNEGAHREAFQSGLDSFSAMGRKADGAFKQGTLSLSRFLYFLNTKQVLDWTYQVLFVAPLEVRNGAFTNPPAQYVDTAFVNKKYIGAEFVSVFLERELKISANIIAAQKAQQAKRILVIMGHRHAAALPTLFVQNPAYRVVPVTDYLK
;
A
#
# COMPACT_ATOMS: atom_id res chain seq x y z
N MET A 1 9.73 -16.82 2.39
CA MET A 1 8.82 -15.74 2.70
C MET A 1 7.36 -16.20 2.80
N ASN A 2 6.72 -16.77 1.78
CA ASN A 2 5.33 -17.26 1.91
C ASN A 2 5.14 -18.27 3.04
N ASN A 3 6.15 -19.11 3.36
CA ASN A 3 6.13 -19.97 4.54
C ASN A 3 6.09 -19.19 5.86
N GLN A 4 6.77 -18.05 5.92
CA GLN A 4 6.79 -17.18 7.10
C GLN A 4 5.44 -16.48 7.27
N LEU A 5 4.89 -15.89 6.22
CA LEU A 5 3.56 -15.27 6.23
C LEU A 5 2.44 -16.27 6.53
N ALA A 6 2.58 -17.52 6.05
CA ALA A 6 1.61 -18.59 6.35
C ALA A 6 1.47 -18.90 7.84
N ARG A 7 2.49 -18.61 8.66
CA ARG A 7 2.40 -18.79 10.14
C ARG A 7 1.38 -17.86 10.79
N TYR A 8 1.03 -16.74 10.14
CA TYR A 8 -0.05 -15.87 10.61
C TYR A 8 -1.43 -16.55 10.50
N GLN A 9 -1.57 -17.53 9.60
CA GLN A 9 -2.83 -18.24 9.33
C GLN A 9 -3.98 -17.26 9.04
N PRO A 10 -3.84 -16.33 8.05
CA PRO A 10 -4.93 -15.44 7.70
C PRO A 10 -6.12 -16.27 7.20
N ASP A 11 -7.32 -15.90 7.59
CA ASP A 11 -8.57 -16.43 7.05
C ASP A 11 -9.15 -15.53 5.94
N LEU A 12 -8.58 -14.33 5.78
CA LEU A 12 -8.87 -13.39 4.70
C LEU A 12 -7.59 -12.75 4.20
N ILE A 13 -7.37 -12.76 2.88
CA ILE A 13 -6.26 -12.07 2.22
C ILE A 13 -6.85 -10.98 1.32
N LEU A 14 -6.41 -9.75 1.55
CA LEU A 14 -6.79 -8.56 0.79
C LEU A 14 -5.59 -8.03 0.02
N VAL A 15 -5.83 -7.57 -1.21
CA VAL A 15 -4.78 -7.08 -2.11
C VAL A 15 -5.16 -5.72 -2.71
N GLU A 16 -4.14 -5.01 -3.24
CA GLU A 16 -4.27 -3.71 -3.91
C GLU A 16 -4.92 -3.89 -5.30
N VAL A 17 -6.21 -4.15 -5.29
CA VAL A 17 -7.12 -4.24 -6.44
C VAL A 17 -8.46 -3.66 -6.01
N GLU A 18 -9.11 -2.90 -6.86
CA GLU A 18 -10.42 -2.34 -6.57
C GLU A 18 -11.50 -3.44 -6.46
N PRO A 19 -12.46 -3.31 -5.55
CA PRO A 19 -13.57 -4.27 -5.43
C PRO A 19 -14.37 -4.45 -6.72
N GLU A 20 -14.44 -3.43 -7.57
CA GLU A 20 -15.10 -3.44 -8.88
C GLU A 20 -14.41 -4.42 -9.85
N GLU A 21 -13.09 -4.63 -9.69
CA GLU A 21 -12.29 -5.57 -10.48
C GLU A 21 -12.27 -7.00 -9.90
N GLN A 22 -13.10 -7.27 -8.89
CA GLN A 22 -13.12 -8.57 -8.20
C GLN A 22 -13.36 -9.75 -9.13
N GLY A 23 -14.22 -9.58 -10.16
CA GLY A 23 -14.50 -10.66 -11.14
C GLY A 23 -13.24 -11.07 -11.91
N ASN A 24 -12.43 -10.11 -12.32
CA ASN A 24 -11.15 -10.35 -12.99
C ASN A 24 -10.14 -11.01 -12.03
N LEU A 25 -10.05 -10.52 -10.80
CA LEU A 25 -9.18 -11.07 -9.76
C LEU A 25 -9.51 -12.53 -9.46
N ASP A 26 -10.79 -12.88 -9.31
CA ASP A 26 -11.27 -14.26 -9.08
C ASP A 26 -10.95 -15.19 -10.25
N SER A 27 -11.13 -14.70 -11.50
CA SER A 27 -10.79 -15.46 -12.71
C SER A 27 -9.31 -15.78 -12.77
N LEU A 28 -8.44 -14.78 -12.58
CA LEU A 28 -6.99 -14.97 -12.59
C LEU A 28 -6.52 -15.88 -11.45
N TYR A 29 -7.06 -15.69 -10.25
CA TYR A 29 -6.70 -16.55 -9.12
C TYR A 29 -7.14 -18.00 -9.34
N THR A 30 -8.34 -18.24 -9.85
CA THR A 30 -8.83 -19.58 -10.16
C THR A 30 -7.94 -20.29 -11.19
N GLN A 31 -7.53 -19.61 -12.24
CA GLN A 31 -6.63 -20.15 -13.26
C GLN A 31 -5.25 -20.48 -12.65
N TYR A 32 -4.71 -19.59 -11.81
CA TYR A 32 -3.45 -19.83 -11.11
C TYR A 32 -3.56 -21.00 -10.13
N ALA A 33 -4.61 -21.04 -9.33
CA ALA A 33 -4.81 -22.09 -8.32
C ALA A 33 -4.93 -23.49 -8.95
N THR A 34 -5.59 -23.58 -10.12
CA THR A 34 -5.76 -24.82 -10.91
C THR A 34 -4.56 -25.16 -11.80
N GLY A 35 -3.52 -24.30 -11.86
CA GLY A 35 -2.33 -24.54 -12.67
C GLY A 35 -2.48 -24.21 -14.15
N LYS A 36 -3.58 -23.58 -14.56
CA LYS A 36 -3.84 -23.14 -15.95
C LYS A 36 -3.13 -21.84 -16.31
N LEU A 37 -2.67 -21.09 -15.32
CA LEU A 37 -1.96 -19.83 -15.47
C LEU A 37 -0.67 -19.87 -14.66
N GLN A 38 0.44 -19.44 -15.28
CA GLN A 38 1.69 -19.16 -14.59
C GLN A 38 1.79 -17.66 -14.31
N LEU A 39 2.39 -17.27 -13.18
CA LEU A 39 2.54 -15.83 -12.85
C LEU A 39 3.45 -15.10 -13.84
N THR A 40 4.34 -15.83 -14.52
CA THR A 40 5.20 -15.31 -15.59
C THR A 40 4.43 -14.88 -16.83
N ASP A 41 3.23 -15.41 -17.03
CA ASP A 41 2.39 -15.11 -18.20
C ASP A 41 1.60 -13.83 -18.04
N LEU A 42 1.57 -13.28 -16.81
CA LEU A 42 0.83 -12.07 -16.49
C LEU A 42 1.65 -10.81 -16.76
N PRO A 43 1.03 -9.76 -17.32
CA PRO A 43 1.56 -8.42 -17.22
C PRO A 43 1.80 -8.11 -15.73
N TYR A 44 3.00 -7.65 -15.39
CA TYR A 44 3.36 -7.38 -13.98
C TYR A 44 3.27 -8.60 -13.04
N GLY A 45 3.50 -9.82 -13.54
CA GLY A 45 3.43 -11.06 -12.74
C GLY A 45 4.37 -11.09 -11.52
N ARG A 46 5.30 -10.11 -11.41
CA ARG A 46 6.14 -9.88 -10.22
C ARG A 46 5.47 -9.01 -9.15
N ALA A 47 4.27 -8.45 -9.40
CA ALA A 47 3.57 -7.65 -8.41
C ALA A 47 3.26 -8.46 -7.13
N GLU A 48 3.25 -7.78 -5.99
CA GLU A 48 3.04 -8.35 -4.67
C GLU A 48 1.71 -9.11 -4.54
N ARG A 49 0.65 -8.62 -5.19
CA ARG A 49 -0.66 -9.29 -5.23
C ARG A 49 -0.59 -10.71 -5.79
N TYR A 50 0.32 -10.95 -6.74
CA TYR A 50 0.52 -12.27 -7.33
C TYR A 50 1.56 -13.10 -6.55
N GLN A 51 2.74 -12.53 -6.30
CA GLN A 51 3.85 -13.23 -5.66
C GLN A 51 3.57 -13.60 -4.21
N PHE A 52 2.78 -12.80 -3.51
CA PHE A 52 2.40 -13.04 -2.12
C PHE A 52 0.92 -13.37 -1.99
N GLY A 53 0.02 -12.57 -2.56
CA GLY A 53 -1.42 -12.79 -2.47
C GLY A 53 -1.83 -14.15 -3.02
N PHE A 54 -1.61 -14.40 -4.31
CA PHE A 54 -1.98 -15.66 -4.96
C PHE A 54 -1.23 -16.85 -4.39
N ALA A 55 0.10 -16.73 -4.26
CA ALA A 55 0.93 -17.83 -3.81
C ALA A 55 0.60 -18.25 -2.36
N LEU A 56 0.35 -17.29 -1.47
CA LEU A 56 -0.03 -17.57 -0.09
C LEU A 56 -1.44 -18.14 -0.01
N ALA A 57 -2.40 -17.57 -0.73
CA ALA A 57 -3.78 -18.06 -0.78
C ALA A 57 -3.85 -19.51 -1.27
N LYS A 58 -3.16 -19.84 -2.37
CA LYS A 58 -3.05 -21.21 -2.88
C LYS A 58 -2.43 -22.16 -1.83
N LYS A 59 -1.35 -21.72 -1.18
CA LYS A 59 -0.67 -22.49 -0.13
C LYS A 59 -1.58 -22.79 1.05
N LEU A 60 -2.42 -21.84 1.45
CA LEU A 60 -3.34 -21.99 2.59
C LEU A 60 -4.70 -22.60 2.21
N GLY A 61 -4.92 -22.91 0.93
CA GLY A 61 -6.17 -23.51 0.44
C GLY A 61 -7.34 -22.53 0.36
N HIS A 62 -7.07 -21.22 0.28
CA HIS A 62 -8.13 -20.23 0.08
C HIS A 62 -8.77 -20.41 -1.29
N LYS A 63 -10.08 -20.28 -1.36
CA LYS A 63 -10.83 -20.36 -2.63
C LYS A 63 -10.75 -19.07 -3.43
N ARG A 64 -10.48 -17.93 -2.77
CA ARG A 64 -10.37 -16.61 -3.37
C ARG A 64 -9.55 -15.67 -2.48
N ILE A 65 -9.13 -14.56 -3.06
CA ILE A 65 -8.63 -13.37 -2.36
C ILE A 65 -9.52 -12.19 -2.75
N LEU A 66 -9.52 -11.12 -1.97
CA LEU A 66 -10.39 -9.97 -2.25
C LEU A 66 -9.59 -8.71 -2.53
N GLY A 67 -10.12 -7.88 -3.40
CA GLY A 67 -9.67 -6.52 -3.61
C GLY A 67 -10.15 -5.59 -2.50
N ALA A 68 -9.31 -4.65 -2.09
CA ALA A 68 -9.68 -3.65 -1.08
C ALA A 68 -9.18 -2.25 -1.42
N ASP A 69 -8.60 -2.05 -2.61
CA ASP A 69 -8.09 -0.75 -3.04
C ASP A 69 -9.23 0.22 -3.38
N TYR A 70 -8.87 1.47 -3.47
CA TYR A 70 -9.65 2.53 -4.07
C TYR A 70 -8.71 3.39 -4.91
N TYR A 71 -8.84 3.28 -6.23
CA TYR A 71 -7.96 3.98 -7.16
C TYR A 71 -8.66 5.19 -7.76
N GLU A 72 -8.71 6.29 -7.07
CA GLU A 72 -8.72 7.59 -7.73
C GLU A 72 -7.29 8.07 -7.88
N SER A 73 -6.97 8.57 -9.05
CA SER A 73 -5.60 8.91 -9.47
C SER A 73 -4.95 10.01 -8.64
N VAL A 74 -4.68 9.71 -7.37
CA VAL A 74 -3.95 10.59 -6.44
C VAL A 74 -2.47 10.66 -6.76
N SER A 75 -1.94 9.62 -7.41
CA SER A 75 -0.52 9.52 -7.76
C SER A 75 -0.07 10.61 -8.75
N ASN A 76 -0.99 11.26 -9.43
CA ASN A 76 -0.69 12.31 -10.41
C ASN A 76 -0.68 13.72 -9.82
N ARG A 77 -1.06 13.89 -8.55
CA ARG A 77 -0.94 15.17 -7.86
C ARG A 77 0.47 15.30 -7.29
N MET A 78 1.30 16.10 -7.93
CA MET A 78 2.67 16.34 -7.48
C MET A 78 2.73 17.69 -6.78
N LEU A 79 3.21 17.71 -5.54
CA LEU A 79 3.45 18.92 -4.77
C LEU A 79 4.86 19.43 -5.06
N ASN A 80 5.04 20.12 -6.19
CA ASN A 80 6.34 20.64 -6.62
C ASN A 80 6.54 22.13 -6.38
N GLU A 81 5.49 22.86 -6.01
CA GLU A 81 5.50 24.29 -5.78
C GLU A 81 4.95 24.64 -4.41
N GLY A 82 5.54 25.65 -3.79
CA GLY A 82 5.09 26.20 -2.51
C GLY A 82 6.25 26.64 -1.63
N ALA A 83 5.94 27.54 -0.68
CA ALA A 83 6.87 27.94 0.39
C ALA A 83 7.03 26.78 1.40
N HIS A 84 8.19 26.72 2.06
CA HIS A 84 8.53 25.72 3.11
C HIS A 84 8.50 24.26 2.63
N ARG A 85 8.93 24.05 1.37
CA ARG A 85 8.93 22.72 0.75
C ARG A 85 10.19 21.90 1.06
N GLU A 86 11.20 22.53 1.65
CA GLU A 86 12.55 21.96 1.79
C GLU A 86 12.57 20.64 2.58
N ALA A 87 11.85 20.58 3.69
CA ALA A 87 11.77 19.39 4.52
C ALA A 87 11.11 18.23 3.77
N PHE A 88 10.01 18.51 3.07
CA PHE A 88 9.32 17.51 2.24
C PHE A 88 10.21 16.98 1.11
N GLN A 89 10.86 17.89 0.36
CA GLN A 89 11.77 17.52 -0.72
C GLN A 89 12.96 16.68 -0.22
N SER A 90 13.62 17.13 0.84
CA SER A 90 14.72 16.39 1.47
C SER A 90 14.30 14.98 1.93
N GLY A 91 13.09 14.86 2.48
CA GLY A 91 12.50 13.57 2.85
C GLY A 91 12.30 12.66 1.63
N LEU A 92 11.73 13.17 0.53
CA LEU A 92 11.54 12.42 -0.71
C LEU A 92 12.88 11.97 -1.33
N ASP A 93 13.88 12.84 -1.33
CA ASP A 93 15.21 12.53 -1.88
C ASP A 93 15.88 11.41 -1.05
N SER A 94 15.78 11.50 0.27
CA SER A 94 16.29 10.48 1.20
C SER A 94 15.55 9.15 1.02
N PHE A 95 14.24 9.18 0.86
CA PHE A 95 13.41 8.00 0.61
C PHE A 95 13.81 7.32 -0.72
N SER A 96 13.97 8.12 -1.78
CA SER A 96 14.41 7.64 -3.09
C SER A 96 15.84 7.05 -3.04
N ALA A 97 16.75 7.68 -2.29
CA ALA A 97 18.11 7.18 -2.10
C ALA A 97 18.12 5.82 -1.36
N MET A 98 17.30 5.69 -0.32
CA MET A 98 17.12 4.41 0.41
C MET A 98 16.59 3.33 -0.54
N GLY A 99 15.55 3.62 -1.32
CA GLY A 99 14.98 2.68 -2.29
C GLY A 99 16.01 2.21 -3.31
N ARG A 100 16.78 3.13 -3.91
CA ARG A 100 17.86 2.78 -4.85
C ARG A 100 18.94 1.91 -4.22
N LYS A 101 19.35 2.22 -2.98
CA LYS A 101 20.34 1.41 -2.26
C LYS A 101 19.85 -0.01 -2.00
N ALA A 102 18.62 -0.15 -1.57
CA ALA A 102 18.00 -1.44 -1.30
C ALA A 102 17.81 -2.27 -2.59
N ASP A 103 17.34 -1.64 -3.69
CA ASP A 103 17.21 -2.28 -5.00
C ASP A 103 18.58 -2.72 -5.53
N GLY A 104 19.62 -1.90 -5.39
CA GLY A 104 20.99 -2.27 -5.76
C GLY A 104 21.49 -3.50 -4.98
N ALA A 105 21.29 -3.53 -3.66
CA ALA A 105 21.68 -4.65 -2.82
C ALA A 105 20.89 -5.94 -3.17
N PHE A 106 19.61 -5.80 -3.50
CA PHE A 106 18.77 -6.90 -3.95
C PHE A 106 19.26 -7.46 -5.28
N LYS A 107 19.53 -6.61 -6.27
CA LYS A 107 20.04 -7.02 -7.59
C LYS A 107 21.42 -7.70 -7.51
N GLN A 108 22.25 -7.28 -6.55
CA GLN A 108 23.56 -7.89 -6.27
C GLN A 108 23.49 -9.18 -5.44
N GLY A 109 22.29 -9.58 -5.00
CA GLY A 109 22.09 -10.76 -4.16
C GLY A 109 22.60 -10.63 -2.71
N THR A 110 23.02 -9.42 -2.28
CA THR A 110 23.47 -9.15 -0.90
C THR A 110 22.32 -8.90 0.07
N LEU A 111 21.14 -8.61 -0.45
CA LEU A 111 19.90 -8.44 0.31
C LEU A 111 18.84 -9.43 -0.17
N SER A 112 18.40 -10.35 0.69
CA SER A 112 17.31 -11.24 0.35
C SER A 112 15.96 -10.50 0.37
N LEU A 113 14.99 -10.97 -0.41
CA LEU A 113 13.64 -10.40 -0.46
C LEU A 113 12.97 -10.38 0.93
N SER A 114 13.15 -11.44 1.73
CA SER A 114 12.59 -11.49 3.10
C SER A 114 13.17 -10.41 3.99
N ARG A 115 14.49 -10.21 3.96
CA ARG A 115 15.16 -9.14 4.73
C ARG A 115 14.77 -7.75 4.24
N PHE A 116 14.61 -7.58 2.93
CA PHE A 116 14.16 -6.32 2.36
C PHE A 116 12.75 -5.96 2.83
N LEU A 117 11.81 -6.90 2.75
CA LEU A 117 10.45 -6.67 3.23
C LEU A 117 10.39 -6.52 4.75
N TYR A 118 11.20 -7.28 5.51
CA TYR A 118 11.33 -7.04 6.94
C TYR A 118 11.74 -5.59 7.23
N PHE A 119 12.82 -5.12 6.58
CA PHE A 119 13.32 -3.76 6.73
C PHE A 119 12.26 -2.71 6.42
N LEU A 120 11.58 -2.82 5.27
CA LEU A 120 10.52 -1.88 4.89
C LEU A 120 9.35 -1.83 5.89
N ASN A 121 9.10 -2.91 6.61
CA ASN A 121 8.00 -3.01 7.56
C ASN A 121 8.45 -2.83 9.02
N THR A 122 9.70 -2.43 9.27
CA THR A 122 10.10 -2.03 10.64
C THR A 122 9.37 -0.76 11.04
N LYS A 123 9.04 -0.66 12.34
CA LYS A 123 8.37 0.53 12.87
C LYS A 123 9.11 1.81 12.51
N GLN A 124 10.44 1.82 12.59
CA GLN A 124 11.26 2.97 12.25
C GLN A 124 11.07 3.43 10.80
N VAL A 125 11.04 2.51 9.83
CA VAL A 125 10.87 2.84 8.41
C VAL A 125 9.44 3.26 8.12
N LEU A 126 8.44 2.61 8.73
CA LEU A 126 7.03 3.00 8.59
C LEU A 126 6.76 4.39 9.19
N ASP A 127 7.26 4.68 10.40
CA ASP A 127 7.13 5.99 11.02
C ASP A 127 7.79 7.08 10.15
N TRP A 128 8.99 6.81 9.66
CA TRP A 128 9.68 7.74 8.77
C TRP A 128 8.92 7.94 7.44
N THR A 129 8.39 6.89 6.86
CA THR A 129 7.54 6.98 5.66
C THR A 129 6.33 7.86 5.92
N TYR A 130 5.67 7.67 7.06
CA TYR A 130 4.55 8.50 7.47
C TYR A 130 4.95 9.97 7.64
N GLN A 131 6.08 10.24 8.30
CA GLN A 131 6.60 11.60 8.47
C GLN A 131 6.86 12.28 7.12
N VAL A 132 7.50 11.59 6.18
CA VAL A 132 7.82 12.15 4.86
C VAL A 132 6.57 12.40 4.01
N LEU A 133 5.60 11.47 4.02
CA LEU A 133 4.48 11.52 3.08
C LEU A 133 3.22 12.21 3.64
N PHE A 134 3.05 12.26 4.96
CA PHE A 134 1.82 12.74 5.59
C PHE A 134 2.03 13.90 6.58
N VAL A 135 3.25 14.12 7.06
CA VAL A 135 3.54 15.21 8.01
C VAL A 135 4.33 16.34 7.34
N ALA A 136 5.46 16.06 6.73
CA ALA A 136 6.29 17.08 6.11
C ALA A 136 5.56 17.93 5.06
N PRO A 137 4.64 17.38 4.22
CA PRO A 137 3.88 18.21 3.28
C PRO A 137 3.01 19.27 3.96
N LEU A 138 2.59 19.07 5.22
CA LEU A 138 1.73 20.03 5.93
C LEU A 138 2.39 21.39 6.16
N GLU A 139 3.72 21.45 6.08
CA GLU A 139 4.47 22.70 6.16
C GLU A 139 4.40 23.52 4.86
N VAL A 140 4.10 22.86 3.72
CA VAL A 140 4.09 23.51 2.40
C VAL A 140 2.88 24.41 2.27
N ARG A 141 3.14 25.67 1.90
CA ARG A 141 2.14 26.73 1.79
C ARG A 141 2.23 27.45 0.45
N ASN A 142 1.15 28.15 0.09
CA ASN A 142 1.09 29.09 -1.05
C ASN A 142 1.64 28.47 -2.34
N GLY A 143 1.20 27.26 -2.67
CA GLY A 143 1.69 26.51 -3.82
C GLY A 143 0.59 26.05 -4.75
N ALA A 144 0.96 25.17 -5.66
CA ALA A 144 0.04 24.53 -6.58
C ALA A 144 0.46 23.07 -6.83
N PHE A 145 -0.50 22.24 -7.24
CA PHE A 145 -0.19 20.96 -7.83
C PHE A 145 0.31 21.13 -9.26
N THR A 146 1.38 20.42 -9.61
CA THR A 146 1.75 20.22 -11.00
C THR A 146 1.10 18.93 -11.49
N ASN A 147 0.60 18.95 -12.73
CA ASN A 147 -0.09 17.83 -13.38
C ASN A 147 -1.30 17.25 -12.61
N PRO A 148 -2.26 18.06 -12.16
CA PRO A 148 -3.55 17.46 -11.87
C PRO A 148 -4.16 17.04 -13.21
N PRO A 149 -4.53 15.75 -13.43
CA PRO A 149 -5.38 15.44 -14.56
C PRO A 149 -6.66 16.25 -14.38
N ALA A 150 -6.99 17.08 -15.38
CA ALA A 150 -8.12 18.02 -15.31
C ALA A 150 -9.46 17.37 -14.96
N GLN A 151 -9.56 16.06 -15.18
CA GLN A 151 -10.74 15.25 -14.91
C GLN A 151 -10.89 14.82 -13.44
N TYR A 152 -9.83 14.94 -12.60
CA TYR A 152 -9.85 14.44 -11.21
C TYR A 152 -9.66 15.51 -10.16
N VAL A 153 -9.38 16.75 -10.56
CA VAL A 153 -9.20 17.87 -9.64
C VAL A 153 -9.98 19.05 -10.16
N ASP A 154 -11.06 19.37 -9.50
CA ASP A 154 -11.60 20.72 -9.60
C ASP A 154 -10.63 21.65 -8.85
N THR A 155 -9.67 22.19 -9.60
CA THR A 155 -8.67 23.11 -9.07
C THR A 155 -9.28 24.41 -8.51
N ALA A 156 -10.57 24.68 -8.79
CA ALA A 156 -11.30 25.80 -8.21
C ALA A 156 -11.50 25.65 -6.71
N PHE A 157 -11.53 24.42 -6.19
CA PHE A 157 -11.70 24.15 -4.77
C PHE A 157 -10.39 23.91 -4.00
N VAL A 158 -9.24 23.89 -4.66
CA VAL A 158 -7.95 23.71 -3.99
C VAL A 158 -7.53 25.00 -3.31
N ASN A 159 -7.37 24.97 -1.99
CA ASN A 159 -6.90 26.12 -1.23
C ASN A 159 -5.37 26.23 -1.30
N LYS A 160 -4.86 27.09 -2.19
CA LYS A 160 -3.42 27.28 -2.41
C LYS A 160 -2.65 27.61 -1.12
N LYS A 161 -3.26 28.33 -0.17
CA LYS A 161 -2.65 28.65 1.11
C LYS A 161 -2.28 27.41 1.91
N TYR A 162 -3.03 26.32 1.75
CA TYR A 162 -2.86 25.05 2.47
C TYR A 162 -2.52 23.91 1.53
N ILE A 163 -1.79 24.17 0.45
CA ILE A 163 -1.53 23.20 -0.62
C ILE A 163 -0.95 21.86 -0.12
N GLY A 164 -0.13 21.89 0.91
CA GLY A 164 0.40 20.69 1.53
C GLY A 164 -0.68 19.85 2.24
N ALA A 165 -1.62 20.50 2.92
CA ALA A 165 -2.76 19.81 3.53
C ALA A 165 -3.72 19.26 2.46
N GLU A 166 -3.94 19.99 1.37
CA GLU A 166 -4.69 19.50 0.21
C GLU A 166 -4.04 18.24 -0.40
N PHE A 167 -2.71 18.22 -0.48
CA PHE A 167 -1.97 17.05 -0.93
C PHE A 167 -2.18 15.85 -0.01
N VAL A 168 -2.05 16.03 1.31
CA VAL A 168 -2.21 14.96 2.30
C VAL A 168 -3.66 14.48 2.36
N SER A 169 -4.64 15.39 2.27
CA SER A 169 -6.06 15.03 2.38
C SER A 169 -6.49 14.02 1.31
N VAL A 170 -5.97 14.16 0.10
CA VAL A 170 -6.26 13.26 -1.01
C VAL A 170 -5.73 11.85 -0.73
N PHE A 171 -4.51 11.73 -0.18
CA PHE A 171 -3.97 10.44 0.21
C PHE A 171 -4.78 9.81 1.34
N LEU A 172 -5.13 10.60 2.36
CA LEU A 172 -5.93 10.13 3.48
C LEU A 172 -7.34 9.72 3.05
N GLU A 173 -7.93 10.42 2.10
CA GLU A 173 -9.23 10.02 1.53
C GLU A 173 -9.17 8.60 0.93
N ARG A 174 -8.11 8.30 0.17
CA ARG A 174 -7.89 6.94 -0.36
C ARG A 174 -7.74 5.93 0.77
N GLU A 175 -6.93 6.23 1.79
CA GLU A 175 -6.72 5.33 2.94
C GLU A 175 -8.03 5.08 3.71
N LEU A 176 -8.88 6.09 3.87
CA LEU A 176 -10.20 5.94 4.49
C LEU A 176 -11.11 5.01 3.68
N LYS A 177 -11.14 5.14 2.35
CA LYS A 177 -11.93 4.29 1.46
C LYS A 177 -11.40 2.85 1.46
N ILE A 178 -10.08 2.66 1.39
CA ILE A 178 -9.45 1.33 1.56
C ILE A 178 -9.85 0.73 2.92
N SER A 179 -9.78 1.50 3.98
CA SER A 179 -10.18 1.02 5.32
C SER A 179 -11.65 0.60 5.37
N ALA A 180 -12.53 1.36 4.71
CA ALA A 180 -13.95 0.99 4.58
C ALA A 180 -14.13 -0.34 3.83
N ASN A 181 -13.39 -0.55 2.74
CA ASN A 181 -13.38 -1.80 1.98
C ASN A 181 -12.86 -2.98 2.81
N ILE A 182 -11.77 -2.79 3.58
CA ILE A 182 -11.24 -3.81 4.51
C ILE A 182 -12.31 -4.20 5.54
N ILE A 183 -12.98 -3.24 6.15
CA ILE A 183 -14.04 -3.46 7.16
C ILE A 183 -15.23 -4.17 6.53
N ALA A 184 -15.66 -3.77 5.34
CA ALA A 184 -16.77 -4.39 4.62
C ALA A 184 -16.45 -5.85 4.27
N ALA A 185 -15.25 -6.10 3.72
CA ALA A 185 -14.80 -7.46 3.40
C ALA A 185 -14.71 -8.35 4.64
N GLN A 186 -14.16 -7.82 5.75
CA GLN A 186 -14.07 -8.53 7.02
C GLN A 186 -15.45 -8.95 7.53
N LYS A 187 -16.41 -8.04 7.51
CA LYS A 187 -17.79 -8.32 7.97
C LYS A 187 -18.49 -9.34 7.08
N ALA A 188 -18.37 -9.20 5.76
CA ALA A 188 -18.98 -10.11 4.79
C ALA A 188 -18.42 -11.54 4.90
N GLN A 189 -17.11 -11.68 5.16
CA GLN A 189 -16.43 -12.97 5.30
C GLN A 189 -16.41 -13.48 6.74
N GLN A 190 -16.84 -12.70 7.72
CA GLN A 190 -16.73 -13.00 9.17
C GLN A 190 -15.29 -13.34 9.58
N ALA A 191 -14.31 -12.71 8.91
CA ALA A 191 -12.90 -13.01 9.08
C ALA A 191 -12.38 -12.49 10.44
N LYS A 192 -11.47 -13.28 11.04
CA LYS A 192 -10.82 -12.95 12.33
C LYS A 192 -9.37 -12.55 12.16
N ARG A 193 -8.71 -13.05 11.10
CA ARG A 193 -7.30 -12.79 10.79
C ARG A 193 -7.18 -12.31 9.36
N ILE A 194 -6.92 -11.03 9.19
CA ILE A 194 -6.83 -10.40 7.88
C ILE A 194 -5.38 -10.12 7.56
N LEU A 195 -4.92 -10.53 6.39
CA LEU A 195 -3.65 -10.10 5.83
C LEU A 195 -3.94 -9.13 4.68
N VAL A 196 -3.43 -7.91 4.81
CA VAL A 196 -3.51 -6.88 3.76
C VAL A 196 -2.15 -6.80 3.07
N ILE A 197 -2.14 -6.93 1.75
CA ILE A 197 -0.93 -6.87 0.90
C ILE A 197 -1.11 -5.69 -0.05
N MET A 198 -0.42 -4.60 0.24
CA MET A 198 -0.47 -3.34 -0.51
C MET A 198 0.90 -2.68 -0.56
N GLY A 199 1.04 -1.69 -1.43
CA GLY A 199 2.26 -0.90 -1.55
C GLY A 199 2.68 -0.27 -0.22
N HIS A 200 3.99 -0.07 -0.04
CA HIS A 200 4.63 0.34 1.22
C HIS A 200 4.01 1.60 1.88
N ARG A 201 3.54 2.57 1.09
CA ARG A 201 2.86 3.77 1.60
C ARG A 201 1.62 3.42 2.42
N HIS A 202 0.82 2.46 1.97
CA HIS A 202 -0.37 2.00 2.69
C HIS A 202 0.00 1.30 4.00
N ALA A 203 1.12 0.57 4.03
CA ALA A 203 1.62 -0.04 5.27
C ALA A 203 2.00 0.99 6.35
N ALA A 204 2.39 2.21 5.96
CA ALA A 204 2.65 3.30 6.90
C ALA A 204 1.38 4.02 7.38
N ALA A 205 0.34 4.12 6.55
CA ALA A 205 -0.84 4.92 6.82
C ALA A 205 -2.03 4.12 7.41
N LEU A 206 -2.39 2.99 6.79
CA LEU A 206 -3.57 2.20 7.20
C LEU A 206 -3.56 1.79 8.69
N PRO A 207 -2.43 1.34 9.29
CA PRO A 207 -2.40 0.98 10.70
C PRO A 207 -2.88 2.11 11.62
N THR A 208 -2.64 3.38 11.27
CA THR A 208 -3.02 4.53 12.08
C THR A 208 -4.54 4.68 12.20
N LEU A 209 -5.29 4.21 11.21
CA LEU A 209 -6.76 4.23 11.20
C LEU A 209 -7.38 3.09 12.01
N PHE A 210 -6.64 1.98 12.21
CA PHE A 210 -7.13 0.82 12.93
C PHE A 210 -6.68 0.76 14.39
N VAL A 211 -5.55 1.40 14.75
CA VAL A 211 -4.96 1.30 16.09
C VAL A 211 -5.88 1.83 17.21
N GLN A 212 -6.75 2.79 16.90
CA GLN A 212 -7.71 3.35 17.86
C GLN A 212 -9.06 2.63 17.85
N ASN A 213 -9.26 1.65 16.97
CA ASN A 213 -10.49 0.90 16.89
C ASN A 213 -10.40 -0.35 17.77
N PRO A 214 -11.16 -0.45 18.88
CA PRO A 214 -11.07 -1.58 19.81
C PRO A 214 -11.48 -2.94 19.21
N ALA A 215 -12.16 -2.94 18.06
CA ALA A 215 -12.53 -4.17 17.35
C ALA A 215 -11.37 -4.80 16.57
N TYR A 216 -10.24 -4.08 16.41
CA TYR A 216 -9.10 -4.53 15.65
C TYR A 216 -7.81 -4.49 16.48
N ARG A 217 -6.92 -5.43 16.18
CA ARG A 217 -5.53 -5.40 16.64
C ARG A 217 -4.61 -5.41 15.44
N VAL A 218 -3.85 -4.35 15.27
CA VAL A 218 -2.80 -4.28 14.26
C VAL A 218 -1.66 -5.21 14.68
N VAL A 219 -1.28 -6.13 13.80
CA VAL A 219 -0.21 -7.11 14.02
C VAL A 219 0.94 -6.78 13.08
N PRO A 220 2.14 -6.46 13.58
CA PRO A 220 3.29 -6.17 12.74
C PRO A 220 3.69 -7.40 11.91
N VAL A 221 3.83 -7.23 10.59
CA VAL A 221 4.27 -8.34 9.72
C VAL A 221 5.70 -8.78 10.05
N THR A 222 6.51 -7.91 10.65
CA THR A 222 7.87 -8.21 11.13
C THR A 222 7.91 -9.33 12.17
N ASP A 223 6.81 -9.61 12.87
CA ASP A 223 6.72 -10.73 13.81
C ASP A 223 6.81 -12.09 13.09
N TYR A 224 6.53 -12.09 11.80
CA TYR A 224 6.52 -13.28 10.94
C TYR A 224 7.67 -13.34 9.93
N LEU A 225 8.27 -12.22 9.55
CA LEU A 225 9.34 -12.09 8.54
C LEU A 225 10.76 -12.18 9.14
N LYS A 226 11.01 -13.10 10.03
CA LYS A 226 12.36 -13.27 10.63
C LYS A 226 13.19 -14.29 9.87
#